data_a086709787cfb8ba5ab4bdc8606460e9
#
_entry.id   a086709787cfb8ba5ab4bdc8606460e9
#
_cell.length_a   1.000
_cell.length_b   1.000
_cell.length_c   1.000
_cell.angle_alpha   90.00
_cell.angle_beta   90.00
_cell.angle_gamma   90.00
#
_symmetry.space_group_name_H-M   'P 1'
#
loop_
_entity.id
_entity.type
_entity.pdbx_description
1 polymer ?
#
loop_
_entity_poly.entity_id
_entity_poly.type
_entity_poly.pdbx_seq_one_letter_code
_entity_poly.pdbx_strand_id
1 'polypeptide(L)'
;MDVILAAGCMLRLFYVLFSTIYDRQYDIGMIDLDAGHTVTGGHLAYIQYLYENWKLPDFDPTSVYQFNHPPLHHYLCALWMKLCSLFISNTDVLEESIQIVPFVCSLLILWFLLRIAEQFELTEKAKRFVLLLFCFHPALVLLSGSVNNDCMSLMFTVMCVYYTILWSRFPTAHNILKLAVSIALGMLTKQSVAQMAFPIAAVMLWMLVRSLDNGRDCRACSVESTRNAAIPVVPVKKLLGQYVLFGVVSIPLGMSFYIRNRIQFHMPLVWIYTLPEDSWQYTGNVPVLNRFLFPVPSEMLDNLRQFKLGCGYNVWMQIIRTSVLGEWDMADVGRSVKVLAVLLMLVGALLALAALMAFIRVFVVRAKRFGIDSASRILFVVGYFVHLLLYLKFAYDYPQECSMHFRYMEIELLFPATALAFIWQEGTKEQLEMRRREGGATGHPAVKRAISQVLFVLLLVFCLLSTAMTAVWCLL
;
A
#
# COMPACT_ATOMS: atom_id res chain seq x y z
N MET A 1 -8.71 15.83 -14.31
CA MET A 1 -8.28 15.16 -13.05
C MET A 1 -9.51 14.79 -12.23
N ASP A 2 -10.40 15.74 -12.05
CA ASP A 2 -11.58 15.61 -11.17
C ASP A 2 -12.52 14.46 -11.55
N VAL A 3 -12.76 14.23 -12.87
CA VAL A 3 -13.60 13.12 -13.35
C VAL A 3 -13.02 11.74 -12.98
N ILE A 4 -11.70 11.55 -13.10
CA ILE A 4 -11.05 10.27 -12.76
C ILE A 4 -11.13 10.03 -11.25
N LEU A 5 -10.86 11.08 -10.46
CA LEU A 5 -10.95 11.01 -9.01
C LEU A 5 -12.40 10.72 -8.58
N ALA A 6 -13.37 11.45 -9.15
CA ALA A 6 -14.77 11.22 -8.86
C ALA A 6 -15.20 9.78 -9.22
N ALA A 7 -14.79 9.27 -10.39
CA ALA A 7 -15.08 7.88 -10.79
C ALA A 7 -14.44 6.85 -9.82
N GLY A 8 -13.20 7.09 -9.39
CA GLY A 8 -12.54 6.23 -8.39
C GLY A 8 -13.20 6.26 -7.02
N CYS A 9 -13.67 7.45 -6.58
CA CYS A 9 -14.45 7.59 -5.34
C CYS A 9 -15.82 6.90 -5.46
N MET A 10 -16.50 7.08 -6.59
CA MET A 10 -17.79 6.42 -6.84
C MET A 10 -17.68 4.90 -6.91
N LEU A 11 -16.60 4.37 -7.51
CA LEU A 11 -16.37 2.92 -7.56
C LEU A 11 -16.20 2.34 -6.14
N ARG A 12 -15.47 3.02 -5.26
CA ARG A 12 -15.32 2.63 -3.85
C ARG A 12 -16.63 2.73 -3.08
N LEU A 13 -17.35 3.84 -3.28
CA LEU A 13 -18.66 4.01 -2.66
C LEU A 13 -19.64 2.93 -3.11
N PHE A 14 -19.65 2.61 -4.42
CA PHE A 14 -20.45 1.52 -4.96
C PHE A 14 -20.07 0.19 -4.29
N TYR A 15 -18.78 -0.12 -4.20
CA TYR A 15 -18.31 -1.34 -3.53
C TYR A 15 -18.78 -1.39 -2.06
N VAL A 16 -18.60 -0.31 -1.30
CA VAL A 16 -19.02 -0.24 0.11
C VAL A 16 -20.53 -0.39 0.29
N LEU A 17 -21.34 0.19 -0.61
CA LEU A 17 -22.80 0.14 -0.50
C LEU A 17 -23.40 -1.20 -0.94
N PHE A 18 -22.71 -1.96 -1.79
CA PHE A 18 -23.23 -3.20 -2.37
C PHE A 18 -22.43 -4.46 -2.00
N SER A 19 -21.49 -4.35 -1.04
CA SER A 19 -20.83 -5.48 -0.41
C SER A 19 -21.11 -5.47 1.09
N THR A 20 -21.18 -6.65 1.71
CA THR A 20 -21.33 -6.74 3.16
C THR A 20 -19.98 -6.88 3.85
N ILE A 21 -19.90 -6.52 5.14
CA ILE A 21 -18.71 -6.74 5.95
C ILE A 21 -18.38 -8.23 6.11
N TYR A 22 -19.35 -9.10 5.92
CA TYR A 22 -19.20 -10.56 6.05
C TYR A 22 -18.68 -11.22 4.78
N ASP A 23 -18.79 -10.53 3.63
CA ASP A 23 -18.32 -11.04 2.37
C ASP A 23 -16.87 -10.63 2.13
N ARG A 24 -16.01 -11.63 1.84
CA ARG A 24 -14.66 -11.39 1.26
C ARG A 24 -13.76 -10.44 2.04
N GLN A 25 -13.97 -10.36 3.36
CA GLN A 25 -13.23 -9.49 4.25
C GLN A 25 -12.08 -10.25 4.90
N TYR A 26 -10.88 -9.69 4.81
CA TYR A 26 -9.69 -10.25 5.45
C TYR A 26 -9.80 -10.20 6.97
N ASP A 27 -9.63 -11.36 7.62
CA ASP A 27 -9.48 -11.50 9.08
C ASP A 27 -10.62 -10.87 9.90
N ILE A 28 -11.81 -10.74 9.33
CA ILE A 28 -12.95 -10.16 10.03
C ILE A 28 -13.32 -10.95 11.30
N GLY A 29 -13.17 -12.26 11.23
CA GLY A 29 -13.46 -13.22 12.30
C GLY A 29 -13.96 -14.55 11.76
N MET A 30 -14.19 -15.52 12.65
CA MET A 30 -14.90 -16.75 12.31
C MET A 30 -16.40 -16.50 12.44
N ILE A 31 -17.11 -16.60 11.33
CA ILE A 31 -18.55 -16.36 11.22
C ILE A 31 -19.24 -17.70 11.37
N ASP A 32 -20.11 -17.83 12.37
CA ASP A 32 -21.03 -18.96 12.51
C ASP A 32 -22.38 -18.55 11.91
N LEU A 33 -22.62 -19.01 10.68
CA LEU A 33 -23.86 -18.73 9.96
C LEU A 33 -25.09 -19.41 10.59
N ASP A 34 -24.90 -20.55 11.27
CA ASP A 34 -25.96 -21.31 11.89
C ASP A 34 -26.41 -20.68 13.22
N ALA A 35 -25.52 -19.92 13.86
CA ALA A 35 -25.81 -19.21 15.12
C ALA A 35 -26.22 -17.73 14.92
N GLY A 36 -26.70 -17.35 13.75
CA GLY A 36 -27.22 -16.00 13.48
C GLY A 36 -26.14 -14.93 13.39
N HIS A 37 -25.08 -15.18 12.59
CA HIS A 37 -23.97 -14.26 12.34
C HIS A 37 -23.10 -13.93 13.56
N THR A 38 -23.00 -14.86 14.51
CA THR A 38 -22.08 -14.68 15.64
C THR A 38 -20.63 -14.72 15.14
N VAL A 39 -19.89 -13.63 15.35
CA VAL A 39 -18.48 -13.54 14.97
C VAL A 39 -17.59 -13.80 16.18
N THR A 40 -16.77 -14.84 16.12
CA THR A 40 -15.81 -15.14 17.20
C THR A 40 -14.39 -14.77 16.78
N GLY A 41 -13.76 -13.90 17.59
CA GLY A 41 -12.43 -13.37 17.27
C GLY A 41 -12.42 -12.47 16.03
N GLY A 42 -11.25 -12.12 15.54
CA GLY A 42 -11.10 -11.26 14.36
C GLY A 42 -11.21 -9.77 14.64
N HIS A 43 -11.12 -9.00 13.57
CA HIS A 43 -11.16 -7.54 13.66
C HIS A 43 -12.52 -7.02 14.15
N LEU A 44 -13.63 -7.64 13.70
CA LEU A 44 -14.97 -7.22 14.11
C LEU A 44 -15.19 -7.44 15.60
N ALA A 45 -14.86 -8.63 16.12
CA ALA A 45 -14.99 -8.90 17.55
C ALA A 45 -14.14 -7.97 18.41
N TYR A 46 -12.97 -7.54 17.93
CA TYR A 46 -12.15 -6.55 18.64
C TYR A 46 -12.81 -5.17 18.63
N ILE A 47 -13.43 -4.76 17.53
CA ILE A 47 -14.20 -3.52 17.44
C ILE A 47 -15.40 -3.56 18.39
N GLN A 48 -16.17 -4.66 18.41
CA GLN A 48 -17.30 -4.88 19.31
C GLN A 48 -16.86 -4.81 20.78
N TYR A 49 -15.76 -5.49 21.13
CA TYR A 49 -15.18 -5.41 22.47
C TYR A 49 -14.89 -3.96 22.89
N LEU A 50 -14.26 -3.18 22.03
CA LEU A 50 -13.96 -1.77 22.31
C LEU A 50 -15.22 -0.90 22.35
N TYR A 51 -16.22 -1.21 21.52
CA TYR A 51 -17.52 -0.55 21.53
C TYR A 51 -18.26 -0.75 22.86
N GLU A 52 -18.22 -1.96 23.40
CA GLU A 52 -18.90 -2.30 24.65
C GLU A 52 -18.14 -1.79 25.88
N ASN A 53 -16.83 -2.05 25.93
CA ASN A 53 -16.03 -1.86 27.14
C ASN A 53 -15.29 -0.52 27.21
N TRP A 54 -15.04 0.13 26.06
CA TRP A 54 -14.32 1.43 25.94
C TRP A 54 -12.92 1.41 26.55
N LYS A 55 -12.33 0.24 26.72
CA LYS A 55 -10.99 0.00 27.27
C LYS A 55 -10.26 -1.07 26.46
N LEU A 56 -8.92 -1.03 26.49
CA LEU A 56 -8.11 -2.11 25.93
C LEU A 56 -8.34 -3.42 26.72
N PRO A 57 -8.21 -4.60 26.07
CA PRO A 57 -8.29 -5.90 26.73
C PRO A 57 -7.40 -5.95 27.98
N ASP A 58 -7.96 -6.42 29.09
CA ASP A 58 -7.27 -6.67 30.35
C ASP A 58 -6.83 -8.14 30.51
N PHE A 59 -7.00 -8.92 29.45
CA PHE A 59 -6.50 -10.29 29.28
C PHE A 59 -5.41 -10.33 28.21
N ASP A 60 -4.67 -11.46 28.12
CA ASP A 60 -3.64 -11.66 27.10
C ASP A 60 -4.23 -11.55 25.70
N PRO A 61 -3.86 -10.53 24.90
CA PRO A 61 -4.44 -10.32 23.58
C PRO A 61 -4.04 -11.40 22.55
N THR A 62 -3.08 -12.28 22.88
CA THR A 62 -2.72 -13.42 22.02
C THR A 62 -3.70 -14.59 22.15
N SER A 63 -4.55 -14.59 23.20
CA SER A 63 -5.54 -15.62 23.45
C SER A 63 -6.78 -15.53 22.57
N VAL A 64 -7.01 -14.38 21.91
CA VAL A 64 -8.12 -14.16 21.00
C VAL A 64 -7.60 -13.71 19.63
N TYR A 65 -8.10 -14.33 18.58
CA TYR A 65 -7.69 -14.04 17.21
C TYR A 65 -7.83 -12.55 16.87
N GLN A 66 -6.77 -11.92 16.35
CA GLN A 66 -6.61 -10.51 15.94
C GLN A 66 -6.65 -9.46 17.09
N PHE A 67 -6.81 -9.83 18.36
CA PHE A 67 -6.74 -8.86 19.47
C PHE A 67 -5.33 -8.37 19.78
N ASN A 68 -4.32 -9.05 19.24
CA ASN A 68 -2.89 -8.64 19.29
C ASN A 68 -2.58 -7.40 18.45
N HIS A 69 -3.47 -6.98 17.56
CA HIS A 69 -3.26 -5.81 16.73
C HIS A 69 -3.32 -4.50 17.52
N PRO A 70 -2.50 -3.49 17.15
CA PRO A 70 -2.60 -2.16 17.72
C PRO A 70 -3.99 -1.55 17.49
N PRO A 71 -4.51 -0.77 18.46
CA PRO A 71 -5.95 -0.56 18.57
C PRO A 71 -6.50 0.64 17.79
N LEU A 72 -5.68 1.49 17.16
CA LEU A 72 -6.15 2.79 16.63
C LEU A 72 -7.31 2.64 15.64
N HIS A 73 -7.17 1.72 14.69
CA HIS A 73 -8.24 1.44 13.73
C HIS A 73 -9.52 0.99 14.43
N HIS A 74 -9.39 0.02 15.32
CA HIS A 74 -10.52 -0.58 16.04
C HIS A 74 -11.23 0.44 16.96
N TYR A 75 -10.47 1.33 17.62
CA TYR A 75 -11.06 2.43 18.40
C TYR A 75 -11.82 3.42 17.53
N LEU A 76 -11.30 3.78 16.36
CA LEU A 76 -12.01 4.68 15.45
C LEU A 76 -13.30 4.05 14.91
N CYS A 77 -13.28 2.76 14.62
CA CYS A 77 -14.48 2.00 14.24
C CYS A 77 -15.48 1.93 15.40
N ALA A 78 -15.01 1.61 16.61
CA ALA A 78 -15.86 1.58 17.81
C ALA A 78 -16.45 2.96 18.14
N LEU A 79 -15.67 4.04 17.98
CA LEU A 79 -16.16 5.42 18.11
C LEU A 79 -17.25 5.72 17.09
N TRP A 80 -17.05 5.32 15.82
CA TRP A 80 -18.06 5.48 14.80
C TRP A 80 -19.35 4.74 15.15
N MET A 81 -19.25 3.48 15.58
CA MET A 81 -20.42 2.71 16.07
C MET A 81 -21.14 3.44 17.21
N LYS A 82 -20.40 4.01 18.19
CA LYS A 82 -21.02 4.80 19.28
C LYS A 82 -21.78 6.02 18.78
N LEU A 83 -21.25 6.71 17.80
CA LEU A 83 -21.92 7.85 17.18
C LEU A 83 -23.18 7.42 16.41
N CYS A 84 -23.07 6.35 15.62
CA CYS A 84 -24.19 5.83 14.85
C CYS A 84 -25.29 5.21 15.73
N SER A 85 -24.94 4.58 16.85
CA SER A 85 -25.92 3.97 17.78
C SER A 85 -26.89 4.98 18.40
N LEU A 86 -26.62 6.28 18.32
CA LEU A 86 -27.57 7.33 18.69
C LEU A 86 -28.78 7.39 17.75
N PHE A 87 -28.67 6.87 16.54
CA PHE A 87 -29.69 6.96 15.48
C PHE A 87 -30.07 5.60 14.89
N ILE A 88 -29.21 4.59 15.05
CA ILE A 88 -29.35 3.24 14.48
C ILE A 88 -29.44 2.24 15.63
N SER A 89 -30.55 1.55 15.75
CA SER A 89 -30.77 0.50 16.77
C SER A 89 -30.56 -0.92 16.22
N ASN A 90 -30.54 -1.10 14.90
CA ASN A 90 -30.24 -2.39 14.26
C ASN A 90 -28.75 -2.66 14.30
N THR A 91 -28.33 -3.76 14.93
CA THR A 91 -26.92 -4.13 15.11
C THR A 91 -26.22 -4.40 13.77
N ASP A 92 -26.88 -5.10 12.84
CA ASP A 92 -26.29 -5.45 11.55
C ASP A 92 -25.98 -4.18 10.73
N VAL A 93 -26.94 -3.23 10.71
CA VAL A 93 -26.74 -1.93 10.03
C VAL A 93 -25.65 -1.11 10.71
N LEU A 94 -25.55 -1.21 12.04
CA LEU A 94 -24.52 -0.51 12.81
C LEU A 94 -23.14 -1.07 12.49
N GLU A 95 -22.99 -2.38 12.41
CA GLU A 95 -21.76 -3.06 12.04
C GLU A 95 -21.36 -2.78 10.59
N GLU A 96 -22.31 -2.85 9.65
CA GLU A 96 -22.09 -2.45 8.25
C GLU A 96 -21.59 -1.01 8.12
N SER A 97 -22.07 -0.10 8.97
CA SER A 97 -21.64 1.31 8.94
C SER A 97 -20.16 1.51 9.20
N ILE A 98 -19.45 0.53 9.78
CA ILE A 98 -18.01 0.59 10.07
C ILE A 98 -17.19 0.79 8.79
N GLN A 99 -17.66 0.30 7.65
CA GLN A 99 -16.99 0.44 6.35
C GLN A 99 -16.66 1.91 5.98
N ILE A 100 -17.33 2.88 6.61
CA ILE A 100 -17.01 4.31 6.40
C ILE A 100 -15.57 4.64 6.81
N VAL A 101 -15.00 3.95 7.80
CA VAL A 101 -13.64 4.23 8.28
C VAL A 101 -12.59 3.85 7.23
N PRO A 102 -12.52 2.61 6.71
CA PRO A 102 -11.61 2.28 5.61
C PRO A 102 -11.94 3.05 4.32
N PHE A 103 -13.23 3.36 4.05
CA PHE A 103 -13.60 4.20 2.91
C PHE A 103 -12.93 5.58 2.98
N VAL A 104 -13.04 6.29 4.10
CA VAL A 104 -12.37 7.59 4.30
C VAL A 104 -10.86 7.46 4.19
N CYS A 105 -10.26 6.42 4.79
CA CYS A 105 -8.83 6.16 4.65
C CYS A 105 -8.43 5.99 3.17
N SER A 106 -9.23 5.28 2.38
CA SER A 106 -8.96 5.07 0.96
C SER A 106 -9.02 6.36 0.14
N LEU A 107 -9.91 7.29 0.47
CA LEU A 107 -9.96 8.61 -0.14
C LEU A 107 -8.74 9.46 0.23
N LEU A 108 -8.28 9.38 1.48
CA LEU A 108 -7.06 10.04 1.93
C LEU A 108 -5.81 9.47 1.23
N ILE A 109 -5.76 8.17 0.97
CA ILE A 109 -4.70 7.57 0.15
C ILE A 109 -4.64 8.24 -1.23
N LEU A 110 -5.78 8.35 -1.94
CA LEU A 110 -5.83 9.01 -3.26
C LEU A 110 -5.37 10.48 -3.19
N TRP A 111 -5.77 11.18 -2.13
CA TRP A 111 -5.35 12.57 -1.92
C TRP A 111 -3.84 12.69 -1.70
N PHE A 112 -3.24 11.87 -0.82
CA PHE A 112 -1.79 11.89 -0.59
C PHE A 112 -0.99 11.46 -1.82
N LEU A 113 -1.51 10.53 -2.63
CA LEU A 113 -0.89 10.14 -3.90
C LEU A 113 -0.79 11.32 -4.87
N LEU A 114 -1.86 12.13 -4.97
CA LEU A 114 -1.83 13.37 -5.76
C LEU A 114 -0.80 14.36 -5.21
N ARG A 115 -0.72 14.53 -3.89
CA ARG A 115 0.28 15.37 -3.24
C ARG A 115 1.71 14.90 -3.49
N ILE A 116 1.95 13.58 -3.54
CA ILE A 116 3.25 13.00 -3.91
C ILE A 116 3.55 13.29 -5.41
N ALA A 117 2.58 13.10 -6.28
CA ALA A 117 2.74 13.39 -7.71
C ALA A 117 3.04 14.87 -8.00
N GLU A 118 2.49 15.80 -7.19
CA GLU A 118 2.82 17.23 -7.23
C GLU A 118 4.27 17.48 -6.80
N GLN A 119 4.77 16.78 -5.77
CA GLN A 119 6.16 16.91 -5.34
C GLN A 119 7.15 16.53 -6.46
N PHE A 120 6.79 15.61 -7.33
CA PHE A 120 7.60 15.23 -8.48
C PHE A 120 7.38 16.09 -9.73
N GLU A 121 6.61 17.17 -9.63
CA GLU A 121 6.29 18.07 -10.76
C GLU A 121 5.78 17.32 -12.01
N LEU A 122 5.02 16.26 -11.79
CA LEU A 122 4.42 15.51 -12.88
C LEU A 122 3.40 16.37 -13.63
N THR A 123 3.39 16.24 -14.95
CA THR A 123 2.37 16.92 -15.79
C THR A 123 0.96 16.42 -15.43
N GLU A 124 -0.06 17.23 -15.67
CA GLU A 124 -1.46 16.86 -15.41
C GLU A 124 -1.86 15.52 -16.06
N LYS A 125 -1.31 15.25 -17.24
CA LYS A 125 -1.54 13.97 -17.93
C LYS A 125 -0.86 12.81 -17.21
N ALA A 126 0.37 12.99 -16.68
CA ALA A 126 1.08 11.96 -15.93
C ALA A 126 0.41 11.70 -14.56
N LYS A 127 -0.09 12.75 -13.91
CA LYS A 127 -0.91 12.61 -12.68
C LYS A 127 -2.18 11.80 -12.93
N ARG A 128 -2.88 12.07 -14.06
CA ARG A 128 -4.06 11.29 -14.46
C ARG A 128 -3.71 9.81 -14.68
N PHE A 129 -2.55 9.53 -15.27
CA PHE A 129 -2.09 8.16 -15.49
C PHE A 129 -1.92 7.39 -14.16
N VAL A 130 -1.23 7.99 -13.18
CA VAL A 130 -1.08 7.38 -11.83
C VAL A 130 -2.44 7.24 -11.16
N LEU A 131 -3.26 8.29 -11.24
CA LEU A 131 -4.58 8.30 -10.60
C LEU A 131 -5.49 7.21 -11.15
N LEU A 132 -5.48 6.95 -12.48
CA LEU A 132 -6.22 5.83 -13.07
C LEU A 132 -5.81 4.50 -12.44
N LEU A 133 -4.51 4.24 -12.30
CA LEU A 133 -4.05 3.00 -11.69
C LEU A 133 -4.58 2.84 -10.27
N PHE A 134 -4.42 3.87 -9.42
CA PHE A 134 -4.84 3.77 -8.02
C PHE A 134 -6.35 3.82 -7.81
N CYS A 135 -7.07 4.58 -8.63
CA CYS A 135 -8.54 4.64 -8.56
C CYS A 135 -9.20 3.32 -8.89
N PHE A 136 -8.63 2.57 -9.83
CA PHE A 136 -9.23 1.35 -10.37
C PHE A 136 -8.47 0.06 -10.01
N HIS A 137 -7.43 0.14 -9.16
CA HIS A 137 -6.75 -1.07 -8.73
C HIS A 137 -7.64 -1.92 -7.81
N PRO A 138 -7.93 -3.20 -8.16
CA PRO A 138 -8.90 -4.02 -7.44
C PRO A 138 -8.61 -4.13 -5.95
N ALA A 139 -7.36 -4.43 -5.54
CA ALA A 139 -7.00 -4.53 -4.14
C ALA A 139 -7.33 -3.25 -3.36
N LEU A 140 -7.09 -2.06 -3.94
CA LEU A 140 -7.38 -0.78 -3.28
C LEU A 140 -8.88 -0.45 -3.23
N VAL A 141 -9.66 -1.00 -4.15
CA VAL A 141 -11.13 -0.92 -4.09
C VAL A 141 -11.65 -1.85 -2.99
N LEU A 142 -11.18 -3.11 -2.94
CA LEU A 142 -11.55 -4.07 -1.89
C LEU A 142 -11.23 -3.55 -0.50
N LEU A 143 -10.03 -2.96 -0.31
CA LEU A 143 -9.63 -2.37 0.97
C LEU A 143 -10.54 -1.23 1.43
N SER A 144 -11.20 -0.53 0.51
CA SER A 144 -12.07 0.59 0.89
C SER A 144 -13.31 0.17 1.68
N GLY A 145 -13.70 -1.10 1.61
CA GLY A 145 -14.79 -1.68 2.40
C GLY A 145 -14.33 -2.68 3.47
N SER A 146 -13.03 -2.98 3.54
CA SER A 146 -12.50 -3.97 4.49
C SER A 146 -12.45 -3.45 5.92
N VAL A 147 -13.07 -4.17 6.85
CA VAL A 147 -13.14 -3.79 8.27
C VAL A 147 -11.83 -4.02 9.02
N ASN A 148 -10.82 -4.59 8.38
CA ASN A 148 -9.49 -4.75 8.94
C ASN A 148 -8.67 -3.44 8.97
N ASN A 149 -7.50 -3.48 9.59
CA ASN A 149 -6.62 -2.32 9.75
C ASN A 149 -5.71 -2.03 8.54
N ASP A 150 -5.85 -2.76 7.42
CA ASP A 150 -4.94 -2.65 6.26
C ASP A 150 -5.07 -1.31 5.55
N CYS A 151 -6.29 -0.86 5.24
CA CYS A 151 -6.51 0.40 4.55
C CYS A 151 -5.93 1.60 5.33
N MET A 152 -6.15 1.65 6.65
CA MET A 152 -5.61 2.71 7.49
C MET A 152 -4.09 2.64 7.62
N SER A 153 -3.51 1.44 7.69
CA SER A 153 -2.05 1.27 7.73
C SER A 153 -1.39 1.74 6.43
N LEU A 154 -1.99 1.42 5.27
CA LEU A 154 -1.55 1.92 3.97
C LEU A 154 -1.62 3.44 3.89
N MET A 155 -2.71 4.05 4.38
CA MET A 155 -2.85 5.51 4.45
C MET A 155 -1.67 6.14 5.21
N PHE A 156 -1.36 5.66 6.42
CA PHE A 156 -0.24 6.19 7.19
C PHE A 156 1.12 5.93 6.54
N THR A 157 1.28 4.80 5.85
CA THR A 157 2.49 4.49 5.09
C THR A 157 2.70 5.49 3.94
N VAL A 158 1.64 5.79 3.18
CA VAL A 158 1.67 6.81 2.10
C VAL A 158 1.93 8.21 2.69
N MET A 159 1.34 8.53 3.86
CA MET A 159 1.64 9.77 4.58
C MET A 159 3.12 9.86 4.97
N CYS A 160 3.73 8.77 5.43
CA CYS A 160 5.16 8.73 5.74
C CYS A 160 6.01 9.03 4.50
N VAL A 161 5.68 8.45 3.33
CA VAL A 161 6.37 8.77 2.07
C VAL A 161 6.23 10.26 1.74
N TYR A 162 5.01 10.80 1.75
CA TYR A 162 4.76 12.21 1.46
C TYR A 162 5.52 13.16 2.39
N TYR A 163 5.41 12.94 3.71
CA TYR A 163 6.04 13.84 4.68
C TYR A 163 7.56 13.68 4.74
N THR A 164 8.12 12.53 4.35
CA THR A 164 9.56 12.37 4.17
C THR A 164 10.08 13.20 2.99
N ILE A 165 9.39 13.18 1.86
CA ILE A 165 9.71 14.03 0.70
C ILE A 165 9.57 15.50 1.08
N LEU A 166 8.47 15.88 1.71
CA LEU A 166 8.20 17.27 2.10
C LEU A 166 9.25 17.79 3.10
N TRP A 167 9.58 16.97 4.11
CA TRP A 167 10.58 17.33 5.12
C TRP A 167 11.99 17.43 4.51
N SER A 168 12.39 16.52 3.62
CA SER A 168 13.71 16.57 2.99
C SER A 168 13.91 17.86 2.17
N ARG A 169 12.84 18.37 1.56
CA ARG A 169 12.84 19.62 0.78
C ARG A 169 12.69 20.88 1.65
N PHE A 170 11.87 20.78 2.68
CA PHE A 170 11.57 21.85 3.62
C PHE A 170 11.80 21.36 5.07
N PRO A 171 13.08 21.29 5.53
CA PRO A 171 13.44 20.69 6.81
C PRO A 171 13.12 21.63 7.98
N THR A 172 11.85 21.61 8.38
CA THR A 172 11.29 22.35 9.51
C THR A 172 10.85 21.41 10.63
N ALA A 173 10.78 21.92 11.87
CA ALA A 173 10.23 21.18 13.01
C ALA A 173 8.78 20.73 12.75
N HIS A 174 7.99 21.55 12.06
CA HIS A 174 6.61 21.24 11.71
C HIS A 174 6.49 20.02 10.77
N ASN A 175 7.33 19.94 9.74
CA ASN A 175 7.28 18.84 8.78
C ASN A 175 7.80 17.54 9.38
N ILE A 176 8.87 17.58 10.18
CA ILE A 176 9.38 16.39 10.88
C ILE A 176 8.38 15.89 11.94
N LEU A 177 7.64 16.79 12.60
CA LEU A 177 6.59 16.42 13.54
C LEU A 177 5.43 15.71 12.83
N LYS A 178 5.00 16.20 11.66
CA LYS A 178 3.98 15.49 10.84
C LYS A 178 4.43 14.09 10.47
N LEU A 179 5.70 13.93 10.08
CA LEU A 179 6.27 12.62 9.78
C LEU A 179 6.29 11.72 11.03
N ALA A 180 6.74 12.25 12.19
CA ALA A 180 6.78 11.52 13.45
C ALA A 180 5.39 11.04 13.90
N VAL A 181 4.37 11.89 13.78
CA VAL A 181 2.99 11.55 14.10
C VAL A 181 2.44 10.52 13.12
N SER A 182 2.75 10.64 11.82
CA SER A 182 2.28 9.69 10.81
C SER A 182 2.80 8.28 11.06
N ILE A 183 4.09 8.11 11.32
CA ILE A 183 4.65 6.78 11.60
C ILE A 183 4.13 6.24 12.95
N ALA A 184 3.99 7.08 13.97
CA ALA A 184 3.49 6.67 15.28
C ALA A 184 2.05 6.18 15.23
N LEU A 185 1.15 6.94 14.61
CA LEU A 185 -0.26 6.53 14.42
C LEU A 185 -0.37 5.32 13.49
N GLY A 186 0.49 5.23 12.49
CA GLY A 186 0.61 4.05 11.65
C GLY A 186 0.99 2.81 12.45
N MET A 187 1.98 2.88 13.34
CA MET A 187 2.36 1.79 14.24
C MET A 187 1.26 1.43 15.23
N LEU A 188 0.46 2.41 15.68
CA LEU A 188 -0.73 2.15 16.50
C LEU A 188 -1.91 1.59 15.69
N THR A 189 -1.80 1.53 14.37
CA THR A 189 -2.76 0.87 13.47
C THR A 189 -2.31 -0.54 13.12
N LYS A 190 -1.08 -0.69 12.66
CA LYS A 190 -0.51 -1.99 12.26
C LYS A 190 1.01 -1.96 12.38
N GLN A 191 1.58 -3.05 12.92
CA GLN A 191 3.02 -3.18 13.14
C GLN A 191 3.85 -2.99 11.86
N SER A 192 3.33 -3.40 10.70
CA SER A 192 4.03 -3.31 9.41
C SER A 192 4.44 -1.88 9.03
N VAL A 193 3.74 -0.84 9.52
CA VAL A 193 4.10 0.56 9.25
C VAL A 193 5.48 0.92 9.82
N ALA A 194 5.95 0.20 10.84
CA ALA A 194 7.31 0.37 11.37
C ALA A 194 8.41 0.14 10.32
N GLN A 195 8.13 -0.60 9.25
CA GLN A 195 9.06 -0.82 8.14
C GLN A 195 9.47 0.51 7.46
N MET A 196 8.61 1.53 7.51
CA MET A 196 8.94 2.87 7.02
C MET A 196 10.10 3.53 7.78
N ALA A 197 10.44 3.08 8.98
CA ALA A 197 11.61 3.59 9.70
C ALA A 197 12.92 3.42 8.90
N PHE A 198 13.06 2.36 8.11
CA PHE A 198 14.27 2.11 7.31
C PHE A 198 14.48 3.15 6.21
N PRO A 199 13.55 3.39 5.28
CA PRO A 199 13.73 4.41 4.26
C PRO A 199 13.77 5.83 4.83
N ILE A 200 13.03 6.14 5.90
CA ILE A 200 13.12 7.41 6.62
C ILE A 200 14.52 7.62 7.20
N ALA A 201 15.05 6.61 7.92
CA ALA A 201 16.39 6.67 8.50
C ALA A 201 17.47 6.81 7.42
N ALA A 202 17.33 6.16 6.28
CA ALA A 202 18.25 6.30 5.15
C ALA A 202 18.28 7.74 4.61
N VAL A 203 17.12 8.39 4.47
CA VAL A 203 17.04 9.80 4.08
C VAL A 203 17.63 10.71 5.16
N MET A 204 17.31 10.47 6.43
CA MET A 204 17.87 11.22 7.56
C MET A 204 19.40 11.13 7.59
N LEU A 205 19.94 9.91 7.46
CA LEU A 205 21.39 9.69 7.41
C LEU A 205 22.04 10.39 6.24
N TRP A 206 21.46 10.30 5.05
CA TRP A 206 21.95 10.99 3.88
C TRP A 206 21.98 12.53 4.07
N MET A 207 20.93 13.10 4.64
CA MET A 207 20.89 14.55 4.95
C MET A 207 21.95 14.94 5.97
N LEU A 208 22.20 14.11 6.99
CA LEU A 208 23.23 14.34 7.99
C LEU A 208 24.63 14.32 7.36
N VAL A 209 24.96 13.29 6.58
CA VAL A 209 26.26 13.18 5.88
C VAL A 209 26.49 14.41 5.01
N ARG A 210 25.49 14.78 4.20
CA ARG A 210 25.58 15.96 3.33
C ARG A 210 25.80 17.26 4.14
N SER A 211 25.18 17.40 5.30
CA SER A 211 25.35 18.58 6.17
C SER A 211 26.74 18.63 6.80
N LEU A 212 27.33 17.47 7.12
CA LEU A 212 28.70 17.37 7.64
C LEU A 212 29.75 17.69 6.57
N ASP A 213 29.57 17.20 5.34
CA ASP A 213 30.50 17.45 4.23
C ASP A 213 30.52 18.93 3.84
N ASN A 214 29.34 19.55 3.71
CA ASN A 214 29.26 20.97 3.38
C ASN A 214 29.73 21.90 4.53
N GLY A 215 29.72 21.44 5.76
CA GLY A 215 30.32 22.13 6.90
C GLY A 215 31.86 22.20 6.85
N ARG A 216 32.50 21.31 6.09
CA ARG A 216 33.96 21.29 5.87
C ARG A 216 34.39 22.20 4.73
N ASP A 217 33.54 22.38 3.70
CA ASP A 217 33.86 23.11 2.46
C ASP A 217 33.27 24.53 2.39
N CYS A 218 33.19 25.27 3.51
CA CYS A 218 32.64 26.63 3.58
C CYS A 218 33.34 27.70 2.72
N ARG A 219 34.16 27.33 1.71
CA ARG A 219 34.88 28.30 0.82
C ARG A 219 34.65 28.15 -0.69
N ALA A 220 33.90 27.16 -1.17
CA ALA A 220 33.84 26.90 -2.63
C ALA A 220 32.53 26.30 -3.12
N CYS A 221 31.37 26.80 -2.77
CA CYS A 221 30.12 26.39 -3.43
C CYS A 221 29.30 27.58 -3.88
N SER A 222 29.79 28.23 -4.97
CA SER A 222 28.93 28.99 -5.87
C SER A 222 28.13 28.02 -6.73
N VAL A 223 26.83 27.93 -6.46
CA VAL A 223 25.71 27.76 -7.38
C VAL A 223 25.98 26.98 -8.65
N GLU A 224 25.76 25.68 -8.62
CA GLU A 224 25.25 24.97 -9.80
C GLU A 224 23.73 24.84 -9.65
N SER A 225 23.06 25.90 -10.07
CA SER A 225 21.62 25.98 -10.21
C SER A 225 21.21 25.25 -11.49
N THR A 226 20.97 23.95 -11.40
CA THR A 226 20.15 23.25 -12.37
C THR A 226 18.73 23.15 -11.83
N ARG A 227 17.76 23.40 -12.66
CA ARG A 227 16.31 23.62 -12.56
C ARG A 227 15.47 22.67 -11.66
N ASN A 228 16.01 21.98 -10.68
CA ASN A 228 15.27 21.13 -9.75
C ASN A 228 15.51 21.63 -8.33
N ALA A 229 14.48 21.68 -7.52
CA ALA A 229 14.50 22.16 -6.15
C ALA A 229 15.68 21.54 -5.38
N ALA A 230 16.77 22.29 -5.27
CA ALA A 230 17.97 21.84 -4.58
C ALA A 230 17.59 21.60 -3.12
N ILE A 231 17.80 20.37 -2.65
CA ILE A 231 17.59 20.06 -1.23
C ILE A 231 18.50 20.97 -0.40
N PRO A 232 17.96 21.73 0.56
CA PRO A 232 18.75 22.71 1.32
C PRO A 232 19.79 22.00 2.20
N VAL A 233 20.95 22.64 2.37
CA VAL A 233 21.92 22.25 3.39
C VAL A 233 21.47 22.86 4.72
N VAL A 234 21.27 22.01 5.71
CA VAL A 234 20.77 22.42 7.04
C VAL A 234 21.92 22.33 8.05
N PRO A 235 22.10 23.32 8.96
CA PRO A 235 23.09 23.19 10.01
C PRO A 235 22.89 21.90 10.82
N VAL A 236 23.96 21.14 11.06
CA VAL A 236 23.95 19.83 11.75
C VAL A 236 23.19 19.90 13.09
N LYS A 237 23.43 20.94 13.90
CA LYS A 237 22.75 21.13 15.19
C LYS A 237 21.22 21.22 15.04
N LYS A 238 20.73 21.95 14.02
CA LYS A 238 19.30 22.08 13.72
C LYS A 238 18.72 20.73 13.24
N LEU A 239 19.47 20.01 12.43
CA LEU A 239 19.06 18.69 11.91
C LEU A 239 18.96 17.67 13.04
N LEU A 240 19.97 17.60 13.92
CA LEU A 240 19.94 16.71 15.09
C LEU A 240 18.79 17.05 16.04
N GLY A 241 18.49 18.35 16.27
CA GLY A 241 17.30 18.74 17.05
C GLY A 241 15.99 18.22 16.44
N GLN A 242 15.87 18.21 15.12
CA GLN A 242 14.70 17.62 14.45
C GLN A 242 14.67 16.09 14.59
N TYR A 243 15.81 15.40 14.56
CA TYR A 243 15.87 13.96 14.78
C TYR A 243 15.48 13.56 16.21
N VAL A 244 15.92 14.36 17.19
CA VAL A 244 15.48 14.19 18.58
C VAL A 244 13.97 14.38 18.69
N LEU A 245 13.42 15.44 18.08
CA LEU A 245 11.97 15.68 18.05
C LEU A 245 11.21 14.51 17.41
N PHE A 246 11.71 14.01 16.28
CA PHE A 246 11.14 12.82 15.63
C PHE A 246 11.11 11.62 16.58
N GLY A 247 12.24 11.28 17.19
CA GLY A 247 12.35 10.13 18.09
C GLY A 247 11.49 10.26 19.36
N VAL A 248 11.49 11.44 19.99
CA VAL A 248 10.71 11.70 21.22
C VAL A 248 9.20 11.62 20.96
N VAL A 249 8.73 11.92 19.76
CA VAL A 249 7.31 11.81 19.42
C VAL A 249 6.98 10.41 18.91
N SER A 250 7.75 9.91 17.93
CA SER A 250 7.38 8.67 17.23
C SER A 250 7.56 7.41 18.10
N ILE A 251 8.63 7.35 18.90
CA ILE A 251 8.93 6.14 19.68
C ILE A 251 7.94 5.94 20.83
N PRO A 252 7.74 6.89 21.77
CA PRO A 252 6.82 6.66 22.87
C PRO A 252 5.38 6.45 22.40
N LEU A 253 4.91 7.24 21.43
CA LEU A 253 3.55 7.12 20.93
C LEU A 253 3.37 5.80 20.14
N GLY A 254 4.24 5.54 19.16
CA GLY A 254 4.11 4.35 18.29
C GLY A 254 4.35 3.03 19.02
N MET A 255 5.20 3.03 20.06
CA MET A 255 5.51 1.82 20.83
C MET A 255 4.61 1.61 22.06
N SER A 256 3.73 2.57 22.40
CA SER A 256 2.94 2.55 23.63
C SER A 256 2.15 1.25 23.84
N PHE A 257 1.46 0.77 22.81
CA PHE A 257 0.70 -0.47 22.84
C PHE A 257 1.59 -1.71 23.03
N TYR A 258 2.70 -1.77 22.32
CA TYR A 258 3.65 -2.90 22.38
C TYR A 258 4.34 -2.96 23.75
N ILE A 259 4.74 -1.79 24.29
CA ILE A 259 5.35 -1.70 25.62
C ILE A 259 4.34 -2.11 26.70
N ARG A 260 3.08 -1.63 26.60
CA ARG A 260 2.01 -2.06 27.50
C ARG A 260 1.88 -3.59 27.51
N ASN A 261 1.72 -4.20 26.33
CA ASN A 261 1.50 -5.65 26.24
C ASN A 261 2.74 -6.45 26.68
N ARG A 262 3.94 -5.91 26.46
CA ARG A 262 5.18 -6.51 26.99
C ARG A 262 5.22 -6.51 28.50
N ILE A 263 4.80 -5.41 29.13
CA ILE A 263 4.81 -5.27 30.61
C ILE A 263 3.70 -6.10 31.24
N GLN A 264 2.49 -6.05 30.71
CA GLN A 264 1.31 -6.68 31.34
C GLN A 264 1.21 -8.18 31.04
N PHE A 265 1.53 -8.60 29.83
CA PHE A 265 1.28 -9.96 29.34
C PHE A 265 2.54 -10.69 28.88
N HIS A 266 3.73 -10.10 29.05
CA HIS A 266 5.02 -10.62 28.56
C HIS A 266 5.05 -10.92 27.06
N MET A 267 4.11 -10.36 26.30
CA MET A 267 4.01 -10.51 24.84
C MET A 267 5.28 -10.00 24.16
N PRO A 268 5.87 -10.72 23.18
CA PRO A 268 6.97 -10.22 22.37
C PRO A 268 6.61 -8.90 21.68
N LEU A 269 7.60 -8.00 21.50
CA LEU A 269 7.37 -6.74 20.76
C LEU A 269 6.95 -6.99 19.31
N VAL A 270 7.40 -8.08 18.72
CA VAL A 270 6.94 -8.59 17.42
C VAL A 270 6.26 -9.93 17.70
N TRP A 271 4.97 -9.98 17.48
CA TRP A 271 4.18 -11.19 17.59
C TRP A 271 3.26 -11.31 16.39
N ILE A 272 3.22 -12.50 15.81
CA ILE A 272 2.41 -12.80 14.60
C ILE A 272 1.69 -14.11 14.89
N TYR A 273 0.41 -14.14 14.62
CA TYR A 273 -0.38 -15.35 14.72
C TYR A 273 0.11 -16.39 13.71
N THR A 274 0.33 -17.60 14.16
CA THR A 274 0.75 -18.73 13.31
C THR A 274 -0.34 -19.77 13.27
N LEU A 275 -0.72 -20.18 12.06
CA LEU A 275 -1.61 -21.31 11.87
C LEU A 275 -0.86 -22.62 12.17
N PRO A 276 -1.54 -23.64 12.70
CA PRO A 276 -0.94 -24.95 12.91
C PRO A 276 -0.57 -25.63 11.58
N GLU A 277 0.39 -26.56 11.63
CA GLU A 277 0.91 -27.24 10.44
C GLU A 277 -0.09 -28.17 9.75
N ASP A 278 -1.17 -28.55 10.41
CA ASP A 278 -2.30 -29.29 9.87
C ASP A 278 -3.35 -28.39 9.20
N SER A 279 -3.17 -27.08 9.24
CA SER A 279 -4.02 -26.15 8.53
C SER A 279 -3.96 -26.34 7.02
N TRP A 280 -5.09 -26.27 6.36
CA TRP A 280 -5.18 -26.32 4.90
C TRP A 280 -4.40 -25.19 4.19
N GLN A 281 -4.12 -24.09 4.89
CA GLN A 281 -3.29 -22.99 4.38
C GLN A 281 -1.77 -23.23 4.55
N TYR A 282 -1.36 -24.29 5.27
CA TYR A 282 0.05 -24.52 5.52
C TYR A 282 0.79 -24.97 4.27
N THR A 283 1.84 -24.25 3.89
CA THR A 283 2.66 -24.50 2.70
C THR A 283 4.11 -24.89 3.04
N GLY A 284 4.43 -25.09 4.32
CA GLY A 284 5.79 -25.42 4.79
C GLY A 284 6.29 -26.80 4.34
N ASN A 285 5.37 -27.69 3.98
CA ASN A 285 5.65 -29.01 3.38
C ASN A 285 6.08 -28.93 1.90
N VAL A 286 5.91 -27.77 1.24
CA VAL A 286 6.36 -27.54 -0.13
C VAL A 286 7.82 -27.07 -0.14
N PRO A 287 8.71 -27.62 -0.98
CA PRO A 287 10.09 -27.18 -1.07
C PRO A 287 10.22 -25.65 -1.26
N VAL A 288 11.16 -25.03 -0.52
CA VAL A 288 11.38 -23.56 -0.54
C VAL A 288 11.57 -23.04 -1.97
N LEU A 289 12.31 -23.76 -2.81
CA LEU A 289 12.52 -23.35 -4.21
C LEU A 289 11.20 -23.25 -4.98
N ASN A 290 10.27 -24.18 -4.78
CA ASN A 290 8.97 -24.14 -5.45
C ASN A 290 8.10 -22.98 -4.94
N ARG A 291 8.25 -22.62 -3.67
CA ARG A 291 7.54 -21.49 -3.08
C ARG A 291 8.03 -20.14 -3.59
N PHE A 292 9.34 -19.98 -3.86
CA PHE A 292 9.98 -18.69 -4.15
C PHE A 292 10.49 -18.51 -5.59
N LEU A 293 10.63 -19.57 -6.38
CA LEU A 293 10.93 -19.44 -7.80
C LEU A 293 9.66 -19.16 -8.61
N PHE A 294 9.84 -18.65 -9.82
CA PHE A 294 8.72 -18.50 -10.75
C PHE A 294 8.08 -19.87 -11.02
N PRO A 295 6.76 -19.98 -10.93
CA PRO A 295 6.06 -21.24 -11.11
C PRO A 295 6.26 -21.75 -12.54
N VAL A 296 6.26 -23.09 -12.69
CA VAL A 296 6.29 -23.74 -14.00
C VAL A 296 5.01 -23.36 -14.77
N PRO A 297 5.07 -23.12 -16.10
CA PRO A 297 3.88 -22.70 -16.86
C PRO A 297 2.67 -23.64 -16.74
N SER A 298 2.89 -24.95 -16.56
CA SER A 298 1.80 -25.92 -16.32
C SER A 298 1.10 -25.65 -14.98
N GLU A 299 1.85 -25.38 -13.90
CA GLU A 299 1.29 -25.06 -12.59
C GLU A 299 0.54 -23.71 -12.60
N MET A 300 1.04 -22.71 -13.34
CA MET A 300 0.31 -21.47 -13.58
C MET A 300 -1.04 -21.72 -14.24
N LEU A 301 -1.07 -22.56 -15.28
CA LEU A 301 -2.30 -22.91 -16.00
C LEU A 301 -3.27 -23.69 -15.12
N ASP A 302 -2.80 -24.58 -14.28
CA ASP A 302 -3.64 -25.36 -13.38
C ASP A 302 -4.21 -24.48 -12.25
N ASN A 303 -3.42 -23.57 -11.67
CA ASN A 303 -3.92 -22.58 -10.73
C ASN A 303 -4.96 -21.65 -11.37
N LEU A 304 -4.74 -21.20 -12.60
CA LEU A 304 -5.71 -20.39 -13.34
C LEU A 304 -7.00 -21.16 -13.68
N ARG A 305 -6.95 -22.49 -13.83
CA ARG A 305 -8.12 -23.32 -14.09
C ARG A 305 -8.92 -23.63 -12.84
N GLN A 306 -8.24 -23.90 -11.73
CA GLN A 306 -8.89 -24.39 -10.52
C GLN A 306 -9.43 -23.26 -9.66
N PHE A 307 -8.75 -22.11 -9.55
CA PHE A 307 -9.08 -20.97 -8.70
C PHE A 307 -9.47 -21.36 -7.27
N LYS A 308 -8.91 -22.46 -6.76
CA LYS A 308 -9.22 -22.95 -5.42
C LYS A 308 -8.39 -22.20 -4.38
N LEU A 309 -8.99 -21.80 -3.27
CA LEU A 309 -8.29 -21.52 -2.04
C LEU A 309 -7.45 -22.76 -1.67
N GLY A 310 -6.20 -22.55 -1.21
CA GLY A 310 -5.30 -23.66 -0.83
C GLY A 310 -4.45 -24.25 -1.95
N CYS A 311 -4.59 -23.83 -3.21
CA CYS A 311 -3.70 -24.23 -4.30
C CYS A 311 -2.49 -23.30 -4.49
N GLY A 312 -2.39 -22.24 -3.72
CA GLY A 312 -1.41 -21.18 -3.90
C GLY A 312 -0.22 -21.27 -2.95
N TYR A 313 0.71 -22.15 -3.23
CA TYR A 313 1.97 -22.24 -2.46
C TYR A 313 3.08 -21.32 -2.97
N ASN A 314 2.91 -20.69 -4.15
CA ASN A 314 3.93 -19.88 -4.78
C ASN A 314 3.70 -18.38 -4.54
N VAL A 315 4.70 -17.71 -4.00
CA VAL A 315 4.66 -16.29 -3.60
C VAL A 315 4.25 -15.37 -4.75
N TRP A 316 4.82 -15.57 -5.95
CA TRP A 316 4.56 -14.69 -7.09
C TRP A 316 3.15 -14.87 -7.66
N MET A 317 2.67 -16.13 -7.68
CA MET A 317 1.30 -16.41 -8.09
C MET A 317 0.29 -15.81 -7.12
N GLN A 318 0.55 -15.91 -5.82
CA GLN A 318 -0.30 -15.29 -4.79
C GLN A 318 -0.32 -13.77 -4.88
N ILE A 319 0.83 -13.14 -5.09
CA ILE A 319 0.88 -11.68 -5.33
C ILE A 319 0.00 -11.30 -6.53
N ILE A 320 0.19 -11.96 -7.68
CA ILE A 320 -0.57 -11.64 -8.89
C ILE A 320 -2.07 -11.88 -8.67
N ARG A 321 -2.44 -13.04 -8.14
CA ARG A 321 -3.84 -13.40 -7.89
C ARG A 321 -4.50 -12.43 -6.91
N THR A 322 -3.93 -12.28 -5.71
CA THR A 322 -4.58 -11.53 -4.65
C THR A 322 -4.53 -10.01 -4.84
N SER A 323 -3.62 -9.51 -5.72
CA SER A 323 -3.62 -8.09 -6.11
C SER A 323 -4.86 -7.68 -6.90
N VAL A 324 -5.51 -8.62 -7.58
CA VAL A 324 -6.66 -8.34 -8.45
C VAL A 324 -7.94 -9.06 -8.04
N LEU A 325 -7.85 -10.13 -7.26
CA LEU A 325 -9.01 -10.93 -6.83
C LEU A 325 -9.21 -10.96 -5.31
N GLY A 326 -8.24 -10.46 -4.52
CA GLY A 326 -8.29 -10.60 -3.06
C GLY A 326 -8.27 -12.07 -2.62
N GLU A 327 -9.01 -12.38 -1.58
CA GLU A 327 -9.19 -13.76 -1.06
C GLU A 327 -10.32 -14.54 -1.73
N TRP A 328 -10.90 -13.99 -2.78
CA TRP A 328 -12.08 -14.60 -3.37
C TRP A 328 -11.82 -15.99 -3.94
N ASP A 329 -12.66 -16.95 -3.53
CA ASP A 329 -12.71 -18.27 -4.15
C ASP A 329 -13.54 -18.19 -5.43
N MET A 330 -12.90 -18.56 -6.54
CA MET A 330 -13.50 -18.55 -7.87
C MET A 330 -13.94 -19.95 -8.32
N ALA A 331 -13.96 -20.95 -7.41
CA ALA A 331 -14.25 -22.33 -7.79
C ALA A 331 -15.66 -22.47 -8.36
N ASP A 332 -16.65 -21.87 -7.72
CA ASP A 332 -18.07 -22.03 -8.02
C ASP A 332 -18.67 -20.93 -8.92
N VAL A 333 -17.83 -19.97 -9.38
CA VAL A 333 -18.32 -18.92 -10.29
C VAL A 333 -18.41 -19.39 -11.73
N GLY A 334 -19.29 -18.76 -12.50
CA GLY A 334 -19.51 -19.06 -13.90
C GLY A 334 -18.29 -18.84 -14.79
N ARG A 335 -18.22 -19.56 -15.92
CA ARG A 335 -17.09 -19.51 -16.85
C ARG A 335 -16.72 -18.10 -17.31
N SER A 336 -17.70 -17.23 -17.53
CA SER A 336 -17.46 -15.84 -17.97
C SER A 336 -16.69 -15.03 -16.93
N VAL A 337 -17.00 -15.22 -15.64
CA VAL A 337 -16.31 -14.57 -14.53
C VAL A 337 -14.88 -15.09 -14.39
N LYS A 338 -14.66 -16.41 -14.57
CA LYS A 338 -13.29 -16.99 -14.60
C LYS A 338 -12.45 -16.42 -15.74
N VAL A 339 -13.03 -16.24 -16.93
CA VAL A 339 -12.33 -15.61 -18.07
C VAL A 339 -11.98 -14.15 -17.75
N LEU A 340 -12.91 -13.40 -17.17
CA LEU A 340 -12.66 -12.00 -16.72
C LEU A 340 -11.51 -11.95 -15.72
N ALA A 341 -11.50 -12.83 -14.73
CA ALA A 341 -10.45 -12.93 -13.72
C ALA A 341 -9.07 -13.22 -14.34
N VAL A 342 -8.99 -14.19 -15.26
CA VAL A 342 -7.73 -14.52 -15.98
C VAL A 342 -7.23 -13.34 -16.79
N LEU A 343 -8.11 -12.65 -17.53
CA LEU A 343 -7.73 -11.49 -18.33
C LEU A 343 -7.22 -10.36 -17.43
N LEU A 344 -7.89 -10.11 -16.29
CA LEU A 344 -7.46 -9.11 -15.32
C LEU A 344 -6.10 -9.44 -14.72
N MET A 345 -5.85 -10.70 -14.34
CA MET A 345 -4.56 -11.17 -13.84
C MET A 345 -3.45 -10.99 -14.89
N LEU A 346 -3.69 -11.35 -16.14
CA LEU A 346 -2.68 -11.23 -17.22
C LEU A 346 -2.35 -9.76 -17.50
N VAL A 347 -3.35 -8.90 -17.62
CA VAL A 347 -3.13 -7.47 -17.86
C VAL A 347 -2.46 -6.83 -16.64
N GLY A 348 -2.87 -7.19 -15.43
CA GLY A 348 -2.24 -6.75 -14.19
C GLY A 348 -0.76 -7.15 -14.11
N ALA A 349 -0.43 -8.41 -14.44
CA ALA A 349 0.95 -8.90 -14.47
C ALA A 349 1.81 -8.16 -15.52
N LEU A 350 1.28 -7.88 -16.70
CA LEU A 350 1.98 -7.10 -17.73
C LEU A 350 2.23 -5.66 -17.28
N LEU A 351 1.26 -5.02 -16.63
CA LEU A 351 1.42 -3.68 -16.06
C LEU A 351 2.45 -3.68 -14.91
N ALA A 352 2.41 -4.70 -14.03
CA ALA A 352 3.37 -4.85 -12.94
C ALA A 352 4.81 -5.01 -13.47
N LEU A 353 5.01 -5.83 -14.49
CA LEU A 353 6.31 -6.01 -15.15
C LEU A 353 6.79 -4.69 -15.79
N ALA A 354 5.92 -3.99 -16.52
CA ALA A 354 6.24 -2.69 -17.10
C ALA A 354 6.58 -1.64 -16.02
N ALA A 355 5.87 -1.67 -14.90
CA ALA A 355 6.09 -0.79 -13.75
C ALA A 355 7.43 -1.06 -13.07
N LEU A 356 7.79 -2.34 -12.89
CA LEU A 356 9.09 -2.75 -12.35
C LEU A 356 10.25 -2.30 -13.26
N MET A 357 10.13 -2.52 -14.57
CA MET A 357 11.13 -2.06 -15.54
C MET A 357 11.26 -0.53 -15.53
N ALA A 358 10.14 0.20 -15.43
CA ALA A 358 10.13 1.64 -15.28
C ALA A 358 10.83 2.08 -13.99
N PHE A 359 10.55 1.41 -12.86
CA PHE A 359 11.16 1.71 -11.57
C PHE A 359 12.68 1.57 -11.61
N ILE A 360 13.18 0.45 -12.12
CA ILE A 360 14.62 0.22 -12.29
C ILE A 360 15.22 1.32 -13.16
N ARG A 361 14.61 1.64 -14.30
CA ARG A 361 15.11 2.66 -15.23
C ARG A 361 15.11 4.06 -14.60
N VAL A 362 14.03 4.46 -13.95
CA VAL A 362 13.82 5.83 -13.45
C VAL A 362 14.58 6.06 -12.14
N PHE A 363 14.37 5.23 -11.13
CA PHE A 363 14.93 5.48 -9.80
C PHE A 363 16.30 4.86 -9.57
N VAL A 364 16.57 3.67 -10.12
CA VAL A 364 17.86 2.99 -9.89
C VAL A 364 18.94 3.51 -10.87
N VAL A 365 18.66 3.49 -12.18
CA VAL A 365 19.68 3.73 -13.21
C VAL A 365 19.80 5.20 -13.61
N ARG A 366 18.69 5.92 -13.84
CA ARG A 366 18.67 7.23 -14.51
C ARG A 366 17.97 8.35 -13.73
N ALA A 367 17.98 8.32 -12.39
CA ALA A 367 17.26 9.28 -11.55
C ALA A 367 17.54 10.75 -11.88
N LYS A 368 18.81 11.11 -12.10
CA LYS A 368 19.23 12.46 -12.49
C LYS A 368 18.59 12.94 -13.81
N ARG A 369 18.45 12.05 -14.80
CA ARG A 369 17.81 12.38 -16.09
C ARG A 369 16.34 12.77 -15.92
N PHE A 370 15.65 12.13 -14.97
CA PHE A 370 14.25 12.40 -14.67
C PHE A 370 14.05 13.55 -13.66
N GLY A 371 15.14 14.20 -13.23
CA GLY A 371 15.08 15.31 -12.29
C GLY A 371 14.72 14.89 -10.86
N ILE A 372 14.96 13.63 -10.52
CA ILE A 372 14.67 13.10 -9.18
C ILE A 372 15.82 13.48 -8.24
N ASP A 373 15.49 14.16 -7.16
CA ASP A 373 16.46 14.49 -6.11
C ASP A 373 16.95 13.24 -5.34
N SER A 374 18.11 13.35 -4.72
CA SER A 374 18.75 12.20 -4.06
C SER A 374 17.97 11.68 -2.86
N ALA A 375 17.28 12.53 -2.10
CA ALA A 375 16.49 12.10 -0.96
C ALA A 375 15.27 11.29 -1.42
N SER A 376 14.55 11.78 -2.42
CA SER A 376 13.42 11.05 -3.03
C SER A 376 13.88 9.74 -3.66
N ARG A 377 15.06 9.74 -4.33
CA ARG A 377 15.65 8.51 -4.86
C ARG A 377 15.94 7.49 -3.77
N ILE A 378 16.58 7.88 -2.68
CA ILE A 378 16.90 7.01 -1.54
C ILE A 378 15.61 6.48 -0.93
N LEU A 379 14.64 7.35 -0.66
CA LEU A 379 13.35 6.96 -0.11
C LEU A 379 12.66 5.87 -0.95
N PHE A 380 12.59 6.06 -2.27
CA PHE A 380 11.91 5.13 -3.17
C PHE A 380 12.67 3.82 -3.35
N VAL A 381 14.00 3.88 -3.52
CA VAL A 381 14.82 2.68 -3.72
C VAL A 381 14.88 1.86 -2.43
N VAL A 382 15.20 2.49 -1.30
CA VAL A 382 15.27 1.78 -0.01
C VAL A 382 13.88 1.30 0.40
N GLY A 383 12.84 2.13 0.23
CA GLY A 383 11.45 1.76 0.50
C GLY A 383 11.05 0.50 -0.24
N TYR A 384 11.18 0.50 -1.57
CA TYR A 384 10.83 -0.65 -2.40
C TYR A 384 11.57 -1.93 -1.98
N PHE A 385 12.90 -1.89 -1.92
CA PHE A 385 13.67 -3.11 -1.64
C PHE A 385 13.51 -3.59 -0.19
N VAL A 386 13.39 -2.70 0.78
CA VAL A 386 13.18 -3.11 2.18
C VAL A 386 11.82 -3.77 2.36
N HIS A 387 10.74 -3.18 1.83
CA HIS A 387 9.42 -3.78 1.93
C HIS A 387 9.36 -5.13 1.21
N LEU A 388 9.90 -5.22 -0.01
CA LEU A 388 9.97 -6.48 -0.74
C LEU A 388 10.74 -7.56 0.04
N LEU A 389 11.92 -7.23 0.57
CA LEU A 389 12.74 -8.20 1.32
C LEU A 389 12.07 -8.63 2.63
N LEU A 390 11.45 -7.70 3.35
CA LEU A 390 10.72 -8.02 4.58
C LEU A 390 9.47 -8.84 4.30
N TYR A 391 8.77 -8.58 3.19
CA TYR A 391 7.66 -9.41 2.74
C TYR A 391 8.12 -10.83 2.38
N LEU A 392 9.19 -10.99 1.60
CA LEU A 392 9.73 -12.31 1.26
C LEU A 392 10.20 -13.07 2.52
N LYS A 393 10.82 -12.36 3.47
CA LYS A 393 11.18 -12.93 4.77
C LYS A 393 9.92 -13.36 5.53
N PHE A 394 8.87 -12.55 5.58
CA PHE A 394 7.61 -12.87 6.23
C PHE A 394 6.97 -14.12 5.61
N ALA A 395 6.88 -14.21 4.28
CA ALA A 395 6.38 -15.39 3.58
C ALA A 395 7.25 -16.64 3.79
N TYR A 396 8.54 -16.48 4.06
CA TYR A 396 9.45 -17.56 4.40
C TYR A 396 9.25 -18.06 5.84
N ASP A 397 9.24 -17.14 6.82
CA ASP A 397 9.13 -17.44 8.24
C ASP A 397 7.75 -18.00 8.61
N TYR A 398 6.70 -17.53 7.92
CA TYR A 398 5.31 -17.94 8.09
C TYR A 398 4.79 -18.61 6.80
N PRO A 399 5.07 -19.92 6.63
CA PRO A 399 4.77 -20.65 5.40
C PRO A 399 3.28 -20.99 5.30
N GLN A 400 2.49 -19.96 5.06
CA GLN A 400 1.03 -20.05 4.97
C GLN A 400 0.55 -19.34 3.72
N GLU A 401 -0.53 -19.79 3.08
CA GLU A 401 -1.09 -19.15 1.88
C GLU A 401 -1.43 -17.68 2.16
N CYS A 402 -2.09 -17.40 3.27
CA CYS A 402 -2.49 -16.04 3.66
C CYS A 402 -1.29 -15.10 3.88
N SER A 403 -0.11 -15.61 4.25
CA SER A 403 1.12 -14.80 4.42
C SER A 403 1.70 -14.32 3.09
N MET A 404 1.28 -14.89 1.97
CA MET A 404 1.74 -14.53 0.64
C MET A 404 0.79 -13.57 -0.09
N HIS A 405 -0.25 -13.07 0.56
CA HIS A 405 -1.22 -12.16 -0.05
C HIS A 405 -0.64 -10.79 -0.34
N PHE A 406 -1.11 -10.19 -1.44
CA PHE A 406 -0.70 -8.85 -1.88
C PHE A 406 -0.99 -7.75 -0.85
N ARG A 407 -1.96 -7.92 0.05
CA ARG A 407 -2.28 -6.98 1.13
C ARG A 407 -1.09 -6.59 2.02
N TYR A 408 -0.03 -7.40 2.04
CA TYR A 408 1.20 -7.08 2.73
C TYR A 408 2.20 -6.27 1.89
N MET A 409 1.89 -6.05 0.60
CA MET A 409 2.74 -5.37 -0.38
C MET A 409 2.07 -4.16 -1.06
N GLU A 410 0.95 -3.70 -0.58
CA GLU A 410 0.14 -2.65 -1.26
C GLU A 410 0.91 -1.35 -1.49
N ILE A 411 1.79 -0.98 -0.56
CA ILE A 411 2.65 0.20 -0.71
C ILE A 411 3.61 0.06 -1.91
N GLU A 412 3.95 -1.17 -2.29
CA GLU A 412 4.82 -1.44 -3.43
C GLU A 412 4.24 -0.94 -4.77
N LEU A 413 2.91 -0.74 -4.86
CA LEU A 413 2.30 -0.09 -6.02
C LEU A 413 2.78 1.35 -6.21
N LEU A 414 3.04 2.08 -5.12
CA LEU A 414 3.38 3.50 -5.18
C LEU A 414 4.67 3.75 -5.97
N PHE A 415 5.71 2.98 -5.68
CA PHE A 415 7.04 3.21 -6.22
C PHE A 415 7.12 2.97 -7.73
N PRO A 416 6.71 1.79 -8.26
CA PRO A 416 6.71 1.53 -9.69
C PRO A 416 5.65 2.33 -10.46
N ALA A 417 4.48 2.60 -9.89
CA ALA A 417 3.45 3.42 -10.54
C ALA A 417 3.93 4.86 -10.78
N THR A 418 4.63 5.44 -9.80
CA THR A 418 5.26 6.76 -9.96
C THR A 418 6.31 6.73 -11.09
N ALA A 419 7.10 5.65 -11.18
CA ALA A 419 8.08 5.48 -12.26
C ALA A 419 7.42 5.37 -13.65
N LEU A 420 6.31 4.64 -13.76
CA LEU A 420 5.53 4.56 -15.00
C LEU A 420 5.05 5.94 -15.46
N ALA A 421 4.63 6.79 -14.54
CA ALA A 421 4.21 8.17 -14.86
C ALA A 421 5.36 8.99 -15.47
N PHE A 422 6.58 8.84 -14.97
CA PHE A 422 7.76 9.48 -15.56
C PHE A 422 8.06 8.96 -16.98
N ILE A 423 8.00 7.66 -17.21
CA ILE A 423 8.18 7.07 -18.55
C ILE A 423 7.12 7.57 -19.50
N TRP A 424 5.86 7.59 -19.07
CA TRP A 424 4.75 8.09 -19.87
C TRP A 424 4.90 9.60 -20.19
N GLN A 425 5.35 10.41 -19.22
CA GLN A 425 5.62 11.84 -19.38
C GLN A 425 6.78 12.08 -20.36
N GLU A 426 7.85 11.29 -20.30
CA GLU A 426 8.97 11.39 -21.25
C GLU A 426 8.48 11.18 -22.68
N GLY A 427 7.70 10.12 -22.94
CA GLY A 427 7.15 9.84 -24.27
C GLY A 427 6.20 10.93 -24.79
N THR A 428 5.44 11.58 -23.91
CA THR A 428 4.52 12.67 -24.32
C THR A 428 5.20 14.00 -24.55
N LYS A 429 6.28 14.34 -23.82
CA LYS A 429 7.08 15.56 -24.06
C LYS A 429 7.79 15.49 -25.41
N GLU A 430 8.38 14.36 -25.75
CA GLU A 430 9.00 14.17 -27.07
C GLU A 430 7.98 14.28 -28.22
N GLN A 431 6.73 13.87 -28.02
CA GLN A 431 5.66 14.09 -29.01
C GLN A 431 5.38 15.57 -29.28
N LEU A 432 5.40 16.42 -28.26
CA LEU A 432 5.16 17.86 -28.38
C LEU A 432 6.33 18.58 -29.04
N GLU A 433 7.57 18.17 -28.74
CA GLU A 433 8.77 18.74 -29.35
C GLU A 433 8.91 18.38 -30.83
N MET A 434 8.53 17.15 -31.22
CA MET A 434 8.53 16.73 -32.62
C MET A 434 7.50 17.48 -33.47
N ARG A 435 6.29 17.72 -32.95
CA ARG A 435 5.29 18.55 -33.64
C ARG A 435 5.77 19.99 -33.86
N ARG A 436 6.71 20.47 -33.03
CA ARG A 436 7.32 21.81 -33.20
C ARG A 436 8.52 21.82 -34.16
N ARG A 437 9.12 20.64 -34.40
CA ARG A 437 10.29 20.47 -35.27
C ARG A 437 9.93 19.69 -36.52
N GLU A 438 8.92 20.08 -37.28
CA GLU A 438 8.61 19.47 -38.59
C GLU A 438 9.80 19.64 -39.59
N GLY A 439 10.88 18.96 -39.34
CA GLY A 439 12.09 18.95 -40.12
C GLY A 439 13.21 18.12 -39.47
N GLY A 440 13.18 16.82 -39.71
CA GLY A 440 14.36 15.95 -39.66
C GLY A 440 15.02 15.73 -38.28
N ALA A 441 14.51 14.80 -37.46
CA ALA A 441 15.22 14.24 -36.31
C ALA A 441 15.47 12.75 -36.51
N THR A 442 16.70 12.37 -36.67
CA THR A 442 17.21 11.01 -36.61
C THR A 442 17.28 10.54 -35.17
N GLY A 443 16.44 9.58 -34.77
CA GLY A 443 16.51 8.93 -33.47
C GLY A 443 15.11 8.43 -33.02
N HIS A 444 15.03 7.27 -32.42
CA HIS A 444 13.86 6.42 -32.13
C HIS A 444 12.60 7.02 -31.40
N PRO A 445 12.04 8.19 -31.81
CA PRO A 445 10.89 8.79 -31.17
C PRO A 445 9.60 7.96 -31.41
N ALA A 446 9.54 7.23 -32.51
CA ALA A 446 8.41 6.37 -32.84
C ALA A 446 8.25 5.22 -31.82
N VAL A 447 9.37 4.64 -31.37
CA VAL A 447 9.36 3.54 -30.37
C VAL A 447 8.86 4.02 -29.01
N LYS A 448 9.32 5.17 -28.51
CA LYS A 448 8.87 5.71 -27.22
C LYS A 448 7.40 6.10 -27.24
N ARG A 449 6.94 6.64 -28.40
CA ARG A 449 5.53 6.91 -28.61
C ARG A 449 4.69 5.64 -28.57
N ALA A 450 5.12 4.59 -29.25
CA ALA A 450 4.45 3.31 -29.26
C ALA A 450 4.37 2.72 -27.86
N ILE A 451 5.47 2.74 -27.08
CA ILE A 451 5.50 2.30 -25.69
C ILE A 451 4.47 3.06 -24.84
N SER A 452 4.44 4.40 -24.92
CA SER A 452 3.49 5.20 -24.14
C SER A 452 2.03 4.92 -24.55
N GLN A 453 1.77 4.68 -25.82
CA GLN A 453 0.43 4.31 -26.29
C GLN A 453 0.01 2.93 -25.79
N VAL A 454 0.90 1.94 -25.90
CA VAL A 454 0.65 0.58 -25.40
C VAL A 454 0.39 0.58 -23.90
N LEU A 455 1.22 1.29 -23.12
CA LEU A 455 1.01 1.42 -21.67
C LEU A 455 -0.34 2.06 -21.32
N PHE A 456 -0.74 3.07 -22.07
CA PHE A 456 -2.04 3.72 -21.85
C PHE A 456 -3.21 2.80 -22.19
N VAL A 457 -3.13 2.07 -23.31
CA VAL A 457 -4.17 1.08 -23.68
C VAL A 457 -4.25 -0.04 -22.64
N LEU A 458 -3.11 -0.60 -22.22
CA LEU A 458 -3.08 -1.62 -21.16
C LEU A 458 -3.73 -1.12 -19.87
N LEU A 459 -3.43 0.13 -19.47
CA LEU A 459 -4.03 0.74 -18.29
C LEU A 459 -5.54 0.91 -18.42
N LEU A 460 -6.03 1.38 -19.58
CA LEU A 460 -7.49 1.50 -19.83
C LEU A 460 -8.17 0.13 -19.79
N VAL A 461 -7.59 -0.88 -20.42
CA VAL A 461 -8.11 -2.26 -20.39
C VAL A 461 -8.14 -2.76 -18.94
N PHE A 462 -7.07 -2.54 -18.17
CA PHE A 462 -7.02 -2.89 -16.76
C PHE A 462 -8.16 -2.22 -15.96
N CYS A 463 -8.36 -0.91 -16.13
CA CYS A 463 -9.42 -0.17 -15.46
C CYS A 463 -10.82 -0.71 -15.81
N LEU A 464 -11.06 -1.03 -17.07
CA LEU A 464 -12.35 -1.61 -17.52
C LEU A 464 -12.59 -2.99 -16.94
N LEU A 465 -11.59 -3.89 -16.99
CA LEU A 465 -11.69 -5.22 -16.42
C LEU A 465 -11.86 -5.18 -14.91
N SER A 466 -11.15 -4.28 -14.21
CA SER A 466 -11.27 -4.07 -12.77
C SER A 466 -12.67 -3.58 -12.39
N THR A 467 -13.20 -2.60 -13.11
CA THR A 467 -14.56 -2.10 -12.88
C THR A 467 -15.61 -3.19 -13.08
N ALA A 468 -15.45 -4.00 -14.16
CA ALA A 468 -16.33 -5.13 -14.42
C ALA A 468 -16.23 -6.20 -13.30
N MET A 469 -15.02 -6.48 -12.80
CA MET A 469 -14.83 -7.43 -11.70
C MET A 469 -15.44 -6.89 -10.39
N THR A 470 -15.27 -5.59 -10.09
CA THR A 470 -15.91 -4.96 -8.92
C THR A 470 -17.44 -5.06 -8.99
N ALA A 471 -18.02 -4.82 -10.17
CA ALA A 471 -19.46 -4.99 -10.36
C ALA A 471 -19.92 -6.44 -10.14
N VAL A 472 -19.14 -7.42 -10.61
CA VAL A 472 -19.38 -8.84 -10.34
C VAL A 472 -19.36 -9.14 -8.84
N TRP A 473 -18.38 -8.60 -8.11
CA TRP A 473 -18.30 -8.80 -6.65
C TRP A 473 -19.50 -8.24 -5.89
N CYS A 474 -20.06 -7.13 -6.36
CA CYS A 474 -21.22 -6.51 -5.73
C CYS A 474 -22.55 -7.18 -6.11
N LEU A 475 -22.58 -8.00 -7.15
CA LEU A 475 -23.80 -8.65 -7.66
C LEU A 475 -23.90 -10.13 -7.30
N LEU A 476 -22.80 -10.76 -6.90
CA LEU A 476 -22.75 -12.16 -6.44
C LEU A 476 -22.82 -12.26 -4.93
#